data_cf4728d7144ecc7fbe6ab2c9bb61af98
#
_entry.id   cf4728d7144ecc7fbe6ab2c9bb61af98
#
_cell.length_a   1.000
_cell.length_b   1.000
_cell.length_c   1.000
_cell.angle_alpha   90.00
_cell.angle_beta   90.00
_cell.angle_gamma   90.00
#
_symmetry.space_group_name_H-M   'P 1'
#
loop_
_entity.id
_entity.type
_entity.pdbx_description
1 polymer ?
#
loop_
_entity_poly.entity_id
_entity_poly.type
_entity_poly.pdbx_seq_one_letter_code
_entity_poly.pdbx_strand_id
1 'polypeptide(L)'
;MTKTVDVLGRVGLPAPVRELAAQNWDAIVVGAGHNGLTCAIYLARAGQKVLVLEARERIGGACTLDEPWPGFRVSPCAYLAGLLHPRVIAELGLSARGFRWTPARNGLFVPFEDGTSVQLWKDDAACEAEIARLAPGDVAGWRAMYAV
;
A
#
# COMPACT_ATOMS: atom_id res chain seq x y z
N MET A 1 -10.75 0.37 25.02
CA MET A 1 -10.65 -0.38 23.75
C MET A 1 -9.44 0.18 23.01
N THR A 2 -8.40 -0.57 22.88
CA THR A 2 -7.20 -0.20 22.09
C THR A 2 -7.65 -0.10 20.64
N LYS A 3 -7.48 1.06 20.02
CA LYS A 3 -7.86 1.23 18.61
C LYS A 3 -7.02 0.28 17.76
N THR A 4 -7.62 -0.37 16.78
CA THR A 4 -6.93 -1.31 15.86
C THR A 4 -5.66 -0.69 15.24
N VAL A 5 -5.64 0.63 15.07
CA VAL A 5 -4.49 1.41 14.60
C VAL A 5 -3.32 1.40 15.59
N ASP A 6 -3.60 1.34 16.89
CA ASP A 6 -2.56 1.30 17.93
C ASP A 6 -1.91 -0.09 18.00
N VAL A 7 -2.58 -1.11 17.44
CA VAL A 7 -2.07 -2.49 17.36
C VAL A 7 -1.36 -2.75 16.02
N LEU A 8 -1.90 -2.20 14.92
CA LEU A 8 -1.40 -2.38 13.54
C LEU A 8 -0.29 -1.41 13.18
N GLY A 9 0.56 -1.05 14.02
CA GLY A 9 1.64 -0.14 13.63
C GLY A 9 2.72 0.02 14.67
N ARG A 10 2.50 -0.45 15.86
CA ARG A 10 3.56 -0.46 16.87
C ARG A 10 4.32 -1.76 16.82
N VAL A 11 5.62 -1.63 16.62
CA VAL A 11 6.55 -2.73 16.81
C VAL A 11 6.81 -2.81 18.31
N GLY A 12 6.24 -3.82 18.95
CA GLY A 12 6.65 -4.21 20.30
C GLY A 12 7.75 -5.26 20.18
N LEU A 13 8.83 -5.09 20.90
CA LEU A 13 9.76 -6.20 21.10
C LEU A 13 9.04 -7.23 21.97
N PRO A 14 8.84 -8.47 21.50
CA PRO A 14 8.23 -9.52 22.30
C PRO A 14 9.12 -9.92 23.48
N ALA A 15 10.42 -9.58 23.38
CA ALA A 15 11.43 -9.79 24.41
C ALA A 15 12.57 -8.79 24.25
N PRO A 16 13.40 -8.55 25.28
CA PRO A 16 14.62 -7.76 25.15
C PRO A 16 15.53 -8.30 24.05
N VAL A 17 16.22 -7.41 23.35
CA VAL A 17 17.11 -7.77 22.22
C VAL A 17 18.09 -8.89 22.59
N ARG A 18 18.67 -8.85 23.80
CA ARG A 18 19.58 -9.90 24.27
C ARG A 18 18.94 -11.29 24.31
N GLU A 19 17.66 -11.38 24.62
CA GLU A 19 16.92 -12.65 24.69
C GLU A 19 16.58 -13.14 23.29
N LEU A 20 16.26 -12.23 22.36
CA LEU A 20 16.06 -12.58 20.95
C LEU A 20 17.36 -13.04 20.30
N ALA A 21 18.49 -12.36 20.62
CA ALA A 21 19.82 -12.72 20.12
C ALA A 21 20.34 -14.05 20.67
N ALA A 22 19.88 -14.46 21.85
CA ALA A 22 20.24 -15.74 22.47
C ALA A 22 19.44 -16.94 21.89
N GLN A 23 18.44 -16.68 21.07
CA GLN A 23 17.63 -17.72 20.44
C GLN A 23 18.16 -18.08 19.05
N ASN A 24 17.93 -19.34 18.65
CA ASN A 24 18.14 -19.75 17.27
C ASN A 24 16.88 -19.45 16.44
N TRP A 25 17.11 -18.87 15.28
CA TRP A 25 16.09 -18.54 14.28
C TRP A 25 16.40 -19.26 12.98
N ASP A 26 15.38 -19.86 12.36
CA ASP A 26 15.55 -20.52 11.05
C ASP A 26 15.67 -19.47 9.94
N ALA A 27 15.00 -18.32 10.12
CA ALA A 27 15.07 -17.20 9.20
C ALA A 27 14.98 -15.85 9.94
N ILE A 28 15.70 -14.87 9.44
CA ILE A 28 15.62 -13.48 9.90
C ILE A 28 15.23 -12.62 8.68
N VAL A 29 14.08 -11.96 8.77
CA VAL A 29 13.59 -11.05 7.75
C VAL A 29 13.87 -9.62 8.21
N VAL A 30 14.66 -8.89 7.43
CA VAL A 30 14.98 -7.48 7.70
C VAL A 30 14.04 -6.57 6.94
N GLY A 31 13.24 -5.81 7.67
CA GLY A 31 12.20 -4.93 7.16
C GLY A 31 10.80 -5.56 7.25
N ALA A 32 9.91 -4.90 8.00
CA ALA A 32 8.50 -5.29 8.16
C ALA A 32 7.58 -4.50 7.23
N GLY A 33 8.01 -4.23 6.00
CA GLY A 33 7.14 -3.78 4.91
C GLY A 33 6.28 -4.92 4.38
N HIS A 34 5.37 -4.62 3.46
CA HIS A 34 4.44 -5.62 2.91
C HIS A 34 5.13 -6.85 2.31
N ASN A 35 6.27 -6.70 1.64
CA ASN A 35 7.04 -7.81 1.09
C ASN A 35 7.70 -8.66 2.19
N GLY A 36 8.35 -8.02 3.17
CA GLY A 36 8.98 -8.71 4.29
C GLY A 36 7.96 -9.46 5.14
N LEU A 37 6.82 -8.84 5.44
CA LEU A 37 5.73 -9.48 6.18
C LEU A 37 5.14 -10.66 5.41
N THR A 38 4.94 -10.54 4.09
CA THR A 38 4.48 -11.64 3.25
C THR A 38 5.46 -12.80 3.29
N CYS A 39 6.75 -12.54 3.08
CA CYS A 39 7.80 -13.55 3.17
C CYS A 39 7.81 -14.24 4.54
N ALA A 40 7.81 -13.46 5.62
CA ALA A 40 7.83 -13.99 6.98
C ALA A 40 6.63 -14.89 7.28
N ILE A 41 5.44 -14.53 6.80
CA ILE A 41 4.23 -15.35 7.00
C ILE A 41 4.36 -16.69 6.26
N TYR A 42 4.85 -16.69 5.01
CA TYR A 42 5.03 -17.94 4.28
C TYR A 42 6.08 -18.85 4.92
N LEU A 43 7.19 -18.30 5.40
CA LEU A 43 8.22 -19.06 6.13
C LEU A 43 7.65 -19.63 7.43
N ALA A 44 6.92 -18.84 8.21
CA ALA A 44 6.29 -19.30 9.44
C ALA A 44 5.23 -20.39 9.18
N ARG A 45 4.45 -20.28 8.10
CA ARG A 45 3.51 -21.35 7.69
C ARG A 45 4.20 -22.64 7.24
N ALA A 46 5.43 -22.54 6.77
CA ALA A 46 6.28 -23.69 6.47
C ALA A 46 6.94 -24.29 7.71
N GLY A 47 6.58 -23.81 8.92
CA GLY A 47 7.11 -24.32 10.18
C GLY A 47 8.42 -23.69 10.63
N GLN A 48 8.91 -22.68 9.91
CA GLN A 48 10.15 -22.00 10.27
C GLN A 48 9.93 -21.05 11.47
N LYS A 49 10.91 -21.00 12.37
CA LYS A 49 10.98 -20.00 13.44
C LYS A 49 11.55 -18.71 12.87
N VAL A 50 10.68 -17.72 12.65
CA VAL A 50 11.03 -16.50 11.94
C VAL A 50 11.12 -15.30 12.89
N LEU A 51 12.21 -14.53 12.79
CA LEU A 51 12.34 -13.22 13.40
C LEU A 51 12.19 -12.15 12.32
N VAL A 52 11.34 -11.15 12.56
CA VAL A 52 11.23 -9.97 11.70
C VAL A 52 11.82 -8.78 12.44
N LEU A 53 12.77 -8.10 11.80
CA LEU A 53 13.40 -6.88 12.35
C LEU A 53 12.93 -5.67 11.55
N GLU A 54 12.46 -4.64 12.24
CA GLU A 54 12.03 -3.37 11.66
C GLU A 54 12.77 -2.21 12.33
N ALA A 55 13.29 -1.29 11.53
CA ALA A 55 14.02 -0.13 12.02
C ALA A 55 13.13 1.00 12.53
N ARG A 56 11.89 1.07 12.04
CA ARG A 56 10.91 2.09 12.42
C ARG A 56 10.09 1.61 13.62
N GLU A 57 9.46 2.55 14.30
CA GLU A 57 8.49 2.24 15.37
C GLU A 57 7.18 1.64 14.86
N ARG A 58 6.99 1.57 13.53
CA ARG A 58 5.76 1.10 12.88
C ARG A 58 6.09 0.14 11.77
N ILE A 59 5.37 -0.97 11.73
CA ILE A 59 5.40 -1.91 10.61
C ILE A 59 4.55 -1.42 9.43
N GLY A 60 4.78 -1.97 8.24
CA GLY A 60 4.01 -1.70 7.03
C GLY A 60 4.84 -1.10 5.88
N GLY A 61 5.98 -0.49 6.18
CA GLY A 61 6.83 0.11 5.16
C GLY A 61 6.10 1.19 4.36
N ALA A 62 6.04 1.03 3.04
CA ALA A 62 5.31 1.94 2.15
C ALA A 62 3.78 1.92 2.34
N CYS A 63 3.24 0.87 2.98
CA CYS A 63 1.80 0.73 3.24
C CYS A 63 1.37 1.31 4.60
N THR A 64 2.21 2.07 5.28
CA THR A 64 1.83 2.79 6.50
C THR A 64 0.82 3.90 6.20
N LEU A 65 -0.01 4.20 7.19
CA LEU A 65 -0.90 5.36 7.15
C LEU A 65 -0.37 6.43 8.07
N ASP A 66 -0.28 7.65 7.57
CA ASP A 66 0.01 8.85 8.35
C ASP A 66 -1.26 9.66 8.58
N GLU A 67 -1.28 10.42 9.65
CA GLU A 67 -2.37 11.32 9.99
C GLU A 67 -1.81 12.76 10.10
N PRO A 68 -1.53 13.42 8.95
CA PRO A 68 -0.94 14.77 8.94
C PRO A 68 -1.88 15.82 9.55
N TRP A 69 -3.19 15.58 9.52
CA TRP A 69 -4.21 16.39 10.17
C TRP A 69 -5.18 15.48 10.93
N PRO A 70 -5.69 15.90 12.08
CA PRO A 70 -6.62 15.10 12.87
C PRO A 70 -7.81 14.60 12.04
N GLY A 71 -8.03 13.30 12.04
CA GLY A 71 -9.10 12.63 11.29
C GLY A 71 -8.79 12.32 9.82
N PHE A 72 -7.69 12.82 9.25
CA PHE A 72 -7.30 12.59 7.86
C PHE A 72 -6.15 11.60 7.78
N ARG A 73 -6.47 10.36 7.43
CA ARG A 73 -5.47 9.31 7.23
C ARG A 73 -5.14 9.16 5.76
N VAL A 74 -3.87 9.24 5.46
CA VAL A 74 -3.35 9.14 4.10
C VAL A 74 -2.20 8.14 4.05
N SER A 75 -2.05 7.47 2.91
CA SER A 75 -0.84 6.70 2.65
C SER A 75 0.17 7.63 1.96
N PRO A 76 1.34 7.88 2.56
CA PRO A 76 2.32 8.78 1.98
C PRO A 76 3.00 8.21 0.74
N CYS A 77 2.87 6.91 0.50
CA CYS A 77 3.57 6.23 -0.58
C CYS A 77 2.66 5.28 -1.38
N ALA A 78 2.04 4.30 -0.73
CA ALA A 78 1.22 3.28 -1.40
C ALA A 78 -0.24 3.73 -1.50
N TYR A 79 -0.54 4.69 -2.35
CA TYR A 79 -1.89 5.23 -2.55
C TYR A 79 -2.81 4.31 -3.38
N LEU A 80 -2.24 3.36 -4.11
CA LEU A 80 -2.97 2.34 -4.86
C LEU A 80 -2.47 0.95 -4.51
N ALA A 81 -3.38 0.00 -4.33
CA ALA A 81 -3.07 -1.40 -4.03
C ALA A 81 -3.17 -2.30 -5.28
N GLY A 82 -2.74 -1.80 -6.45
CA GLY A 82 -2.89 -2.49 -7.72
C GLY A 82 -2.06 -3.75 -7.90
N LEU A 83 -0.96 -3.91 -7.18
CA LEU A 83 0.00 -5.00 -7.37
C LEU A 83 -0.11 -6.14 -6.35
N LEU A 84 -1.06 -6.08 -5.41
CA LEU A 84 -1.25 -7.18 -4.47
C LEU A 84 -1.84 -8.38 -5.18
N HIS A 85 -1.05 -9.43 -5.30
CA HIS A 85 -1.41 -10.62 -6.07
C HIS A 85 -2.61 -11.36 -5.44
N PRO A 86 -3.64 -11.73 -6.22
CA PRO A 86 -4.83 -12.42 -5.70
C PRO A 86 -4.53 -13.70 -4.92
N ARG A 87 -3.50 -14.44 -5.32
CA ARG A 87 -3.05 -15.63 -4.62
C ARG A 87 -2.62 -15.33 -3.17
N VAL A 88 -1.91 -14.23 -2.94
CA VAL A 88 -1.51 -13.80 -1.58
C VAL A 88 -2.74 -13.50 -0.74
N ILE A 89 -3.73 -12.81 -1.31
CA ILE A 89 -5.00 -12.52 -0.61
C ILE A 89 -5.70 -13.80 -0.20
N ALA A 90 -5.80 -14.76 -1.11
CA ALA A 90 -6.48 -16.03 -0.87
C ALA A 90 -5.71 -16.91 0.14
N GLU A 91 -4.43 -17.16 -0.11
CA GLU A 91 -3.61 -18.06 0.71
C GLU A 91 -3.42 -17.56 2.14
N LEU A 92 -3.28 -16.26 2.33
CA LEU A 92 -3.15 -15.66 3.66
C LEU A 92 -4.49 -15.34 4.32
N GLY A 93 -5.60 -15.57 3.63
CA GLY A 93 -6.95 -15.33 4.14
C GLY A 93 -7.20 -13.86 4.49
N LEU A 94 -6.65 -12.94 3.71
CA LEU A 94 -6.68 -11.50 4.04
C LEU A 94 -8.10 -10.96 4.09
N SER A 95 -9.00 -11.45 3.24
CA SER A 95 -10.41 -11.02 3.24
C SER A 95 -11.11 -11.36 4.56
N ALA A 96 -10.84 -12.53 5.13
CA ALA A 96 -11.38 -12.93 6.43
C ALA A 96 -10.81 -12.07 7.59
N ARG A 97 -9.66 -11.45 7.37
CA ARG A 97 -8.97 -10.56 8.32
C ARG A 97 -9.30 -9.07 8.13
N GLY A 98 -10.29 -8.78 7.29
CA GLY A 98 -10.79 -7.42 7.08
C GLY A 98 -10.25 -6.70 5.84
N PHE A 99 -9.39 -7.34 5.05
CA PHE A 99 -8.97 -6.74 3.78
C PHE A 99 -10.18 -6.55 2.85
N ARG A 100 -10.28 -5.36 2.29
CA ARG A 100 -11.33 -5.01 1.32
C ARG A 100 -10.71 -4.16 0.21
N TRP A 101 -11.11 -4.44 -1.01
CA TRP A 101 -10.87 -3.54 -2.13
C TRP A 101 -11.89 -2.41 -2.11
N THR A 102 -11.40 -1.20 -2.12
CA THR A 102 -12.23 -0.01 -2.37
C THR A 102 -11.87 0.52 -3.73
N PRO A 103 -12.76 0.42 -4.72
CA PRO A 103 -12.49 0.99 -6.04
C PRO A 103 -12.27 2.49 -5.93
N ALA A 104 -11.20 3.00 -6.52
CA ALA A 104 -11.06 4.44 -6.69
C ALA A 104 -12.23 4.95 -7.54
N ARG A 105 -12.99 5.92 -7.05
CA ARG A 105 -14.14 6.46 -7.78
C ARG A 105 -13.71 7.34 -8.93
N ASN A 106 -12.64 8.11 -8.71
CA ASN A 106 -12.07 9.02 -9.70
C ASN A 106 -10.73 8.47 -10.18
N GLY A 107 -10.29 8.96 -11.33
CA GLY A 107 -8.95 8.70 -11.83
C GLY A 107 -7.90 9.55 -11.12
N LEU A 108 -7.03 10.18 -11.87
CA LEU A 108 -5.97 11.04 -11.37
C LEU A 108 -6.43 12.51 -11.39
N PHE A 109 -6.23 13.22 -10.29
CA PHE A 109 -6.41 14.67 -10.22
C PHE A 109 -5.06 15.34 -10.00
N VAL A 110 -4.70 16.29 -10.85
CA VAL A 110 -3.45 17.04 -10.80
C VAL A 110 -3.78 18.54 -10.76
N PRO A 111 -3.66 19.18 -9.60
CA PRO A 111 -3.79 20.64 -9.50
C PRO A 111 -2.48 21.33 -9.92
N PHE A 112 -2.60 22.52 -10.50
CA PHE A 112 -1.48 23.40 -10.81
C PHE A 112 -1.51 24.67 -9.95
N GLU A 113 -0.36 25.32 -9.83
CA GLU A 113 -0.20 26.53 -8.99
C GLU A 113 -1.00 27.74 -9.52
N ASP A 114 -1.32 27.77 -10.80
CA ASP A 114 -2.12 28.81 -11.45
C ASP A 114 -3.64 28.67 -11.19
N GLY A 115 -4.03 27.67 -10.37
CA GLY A 115 -5.42 27.38 -10.06
C GLY A 115 -6.13 26.52 -11.11
N THR A 116 -5.45 26.11 -12.17
CA THR A 116 -5.97 25.14 -13.12
C THR A 116 -5.75 23.71 -12.64
N SER A 117 -6.36 22.74 -13.28
CA SER A 117 -6.20 21.32 -12.95
C SER A 117 -6.42 20.42 -14.13
N VAL A 118 -5.91 19.20 -14.05
CA VAL A 118 -6.22 18.07 -14.95
C VAL A 118 -6.91 16.99 -14.16
N GLN A 119 -8.04 16.51 -14.67
CA GLN A 119 -8.74 15.36 -14.12
C GLN A 119 -8.74 14.23 -15.15
N LEU A 120 -8.00 13.17 -14.90
CA LEU A 120 -8.11 11.94 -15.69
C LEU A 120 -9.14 11.03 -15.01
N TRP A 121 -10.20 10.71 -15.73
CA TRP A 121 -11.30 9.90 -15.27
C TRP A 121 -11.04 8.41 -15.56
N LYS A 122 -11.85 7.54 -15.01
CA LYS A 122 -11.90 6.14 -15.43
C LYS A 122 -12.69 5.91 -16.72
N ASP A 123 -13.47 6.90 -17.09
CA ASP A 123 -14.24 6.92 -18.31
C ASP A 123 -13.41 7.54 -19.44
N ASP A 124 -13.23 6.83 -20.54
CA ASP A 124 -12.37 7.26 -21.63
C ASP A 124 -12.90 8.50 -22.33
N ALA A 125 -14.22 8.63 -22.50
CA ALA A 125 -14.82 9.79 -23.12
C ALA A 125 -14.63 11.05 -22.26
N ALA A 126 -14.73 10.92 -20.94
CA ALA A 126 -14.44 12.02 -20.02
C ALA A 126 -12.97 12.39 -20.02
N CYS A 127 -12.04 11.44 -20.14
CA CYS A 127 -10.61 11.72 -20.31
C CYS A 127 -10.35 12.45 -21.63
N GLU A 128 -10.93 12.01 -22.72
CA GLU A 128 -10.79 12.67 -24.01
C GLU A 128 -11.31 14.12 -24.00
N ALA A 129 -12.44 14.34 -23.35
CA ALA A 129 -12.99 15.69 -23.20
C ALA A 129 -12.04 16.59 -22.37
N GLU A 130 -11.42 16.06 -21.35
CA GLU A 130 -10.44 16.79 -20.52
C GLU A 130 -9.16 17.09 -21.31
N ILE A 131 -8.64 16.13 -22.07
CA ILE A 131 -7.50 16.36 -22.97
C ILE A 131 -7.85 17.38 -24.06
N ALA A 132 -9.03 17.29 -24.65
CA ALA A 132 -9.48 18.26 -25.64
C ALA A 132 -9.60 19.69 -25.09
N ARG A 133 -9.95 19.82 -23.81
CA ARG A 133 -10.01 21.12 -23.11
C ARG A 133 -8.64 21.77 -22.98
N LEU A 134 -7.60 20.97 -22.73
CA LEU A 134 -6.23 21.43 -22.45
C LEU A 134 -5.37 21.47 -23.69
N ALA A 135 -5.43 20.43 -24.51
CA ALA A 135 -4.59 20.23 -25.68
C ALA A 135 -5.41 19.52 -26.81
N PRO A 136 -6.25 20.24 -27.54
CA PRO A 136 -7.13 19.64 -28.56
C PRO A 136 -6.39 18.80 -29.59
N GLY A 137 -5.15 19.14 -29.92
CA GLY A 137 -4.31 18.41 -30.87
C GLY A 137 -3.84 17.04 -30.38
N ASP A 138 -3.90 16.78 -29.09
CA ASP A 138 -3.34 15.58 -28.48
C ASP A 138 -4.34 14.44 -28.31
N VAL A 139 -5.63 14.67 -28.57
CA VAL A 139 -6.69 13.66 -28.43
C VAL A 139 -6.42 12.41 -29.27
N ALA A 140 -5.94 12.57 -30.50
CA ALA A 140 -5.60 11.44 -31.36
C ALA A 140 -4.43 10.60 -30.82
N GLY A 141 -3.40 11.28 -30.28
CA GLY A 141 -2.26 10.64 -29.62
C GLY A 141 -2.67 9.91 -28.33
N TRP A 142 -3.55 10.52 -27.56
CA TRP A 142 -4.13 9.89 -26.35
C TRP A 142 -4.84 8.58 -26.69
N ARG A 143 -5.73 8.59 -27.68
CA ARG A 143 -6.41 7.38 -28.13
C ARG A 143 -5.45 6.30 -28.61
N ALA A 144 -4.43 6.68 -29.39
CA ALA A 144 -3.45 5.73 -29.90
C ALA A 144 -2.62 5.08 -28.78
N MET A 145 -2.32 5.80 -27.70
CA MET A 145 -1.56 5.30 -26.55
C MET A 145 -2.31 4.21 -25.78
N TYR A 146 -3.63 4.27 -25.72
CA TYR A 146 -4.48 3.31 -24.99
C TYR A 146 -5.15 2.25 -25.87
N ALA A 147 -4.94 2.28 -27.18
CA ALA A 147 -5.50 1.32 -28.13
C ALA A 147 -4.69 0.01 -28.25
N VAL A 148 -3.83 -0.31 -27.28
CA VAL A 148 -2.94 -1.50 -27.26
C VAL A 148 -3.59 -2.67 -26.54
#